data_06acc64a8e93deee8160ac51314d88e6
#
_entry.id   06acc64a8e93deee8160ac51314d88e6
#
_cell.length_a   1.000
_cell.length_b   1.000
_cell.length_c   1.000
_cell.angle_alpha   90.00
_cell.angle_beta   90.00
_cell.angle_gamma   90.00
#
_symmetry.space_group_name_H-M   'P 1'
#
loop_
_entity.id
_entity.type
_entity.pdbx_description
1 polymer ?
#
loop_
_entity_poly.entity_id
_entity_poly.type
_entity_poly.pdbx_seq_one_letter_code
_entity_poly.pdbx_strand_id
1 'polypeptide(L)'
;MTLRPTISVIITNYNYEEYVGHAIQSVLSQTRLPDEIIVIDDGSTDSSPDIIRSYGDRVRAVLQSNQGIRRVTSTGYAICTGQIVMYLDADDLLYPTAVERVEQVFGPGIAKVQFDLDVIDGNGRRLGRRMPDFSGGGVSETELAREFSQTGTYLWPVTSGNAYSRNFLSEVMPVDPPVSLDGVLNTIAPLYGGIITISDPQGQYRVHQRNNSRKNSSGNISFIPNFASRIRYRKQEFNVLREHAARLGRVLPNGDFLDNELVFVNYRIMARKSSQEDGSDQNRSLFDLWIKGMIAIGRGHFRPSVALKHALWICGVTLLPAPLARRLIAIRFSRTHWSSNLRNLLARSTRS
;
A
#
# COMPACT_ATOMS: atom_id res chain seq x y z
N MET A 1 -33.02 -12.90 -10.96
CA MET A 1 -31.88 -13.26 -10.10
C MET A 1 -30.65 -12.59 -10.70
N THR A 2 -30.12 -11.57 -10.06
CA THR A 2 -28.83 -11.02 -10.43
C THR A 2 -27.77 -12.10 -10.15
N LEU A 3 -27.06 -12.52 -11.19
CA LEU A 3 -25.94 -13.47 -11.04
C LEU A 3 -24.92 -12.87 -10.08
N ARG A 4 -24.54 -13.66 -9.09
CA ARG A 4 -23.49 -13.32 -8.12
C ARG A 4 -22.19 -13.05 -8.86
N PRO A 5 -21.46 -11.95 -8.58
CA PRO A 5 -20.19 -11.67 -9.25
C PRO A 5 -19.14 -12.73 -8.91
N THR A 6 -18.35 -13.12 -9.91
CA THR A 6 -17.22 -14.02 -9.72
C THR A 6 -16.00 -13.25 -9.19
N ILE A 7 -15.26 -13.86 -8.27
CA ILE A 7 -14.12 -13.26 -7.59
C ILE A 7 -12.88 -14.12 -7.78
N SER A 8 -11.79 -13.52 -8.28
CA SER A 8 -10.46 -14.13 -8.31
C SER A 8 -9.58 -13.50 -7.24
N VAL A 9 -8.90 -14.33 -6.45
CA VAL A 9 -7.84 -13.90 -5.53
C VAL A 9 -6.49 -14.33 -6.11
N ILE A 10 -5.59 -13.37 -6.33
CA ILE A 10 -4.26 -13.57 -6.87
C ILE A 10 -3.25 -13.36 -5.74
N ILE A 11 -2.53 -14.41 -5.38
CA ILE A 11 -1.46 -14.37 -4.37
C ILE A 11 -0.13 -14.30 -5.11
N THR A 12 0.69 -13.28 -4.80
CA THR A 12 2.01 -13.11 -5.40
C THR A 12 3.12 -13.47 -4.41
N ASN A 13 4.02 -14.36 -4.81
CA ASN A 13 5.08 -14.88 -3.94
C ASN A 13 6.47 -14.76 -4.56
N TYR A 14 7.46 -14.42 -3.73
CA TYR A 14 8.88 -14.56 -4.02
C TYR A 14 9.70 -14.69 -2.73
N ASN A 15 10.22 -15.89 -2.45
CA ASN A 15 11.03 -16.21 -1.28
C ASN A 15 10.32 -15.91 0.06
N TYR A 16 9.06 -16.32 0.20
CA TYR A 16 8.26 -16.21 1.41
C TYR A 16 7.76 -17.55 1.93
N GLU A 17 8.64 -18.58 1.98
CA GLU A 17 8.32 -19.93 2.48
C GLU A 17 7.67 -19.91 3.88
N GLU A 18 8.05 -18.96 4.74
CA GLU A 18 7.51 -18.81 6.09
C GLU A 18 6.03 -18.34 6.09
N TYR A 19 5.55 -17.70 5.00
CA TYR A 19 4.27 -16.98 5.00
C TYR A 19 3.30 -17.45 3.93
N VAL A 20 3.77 -17.89 2.76
CA VAL A 20 2.92 -18.21 1.61
C VAL A 20 1.83 -19.24 1.95
N GLY A 21 2.15 -20.25 2.76
CA GLY A 21 1.17 -21.21 3.23
C GLY A 21 0.06 -20.59 4.07
N HIS A 22 0.40 -19.61 4.92
CA HIS A 22 -0.58 -18.89 5.72
C HIS A 22 -1.49 -18.00 4.85
N ALA A 23 -0.92 -17.32 3.85
CA ALA A 23 -1.68 -16.52 2.90
C ALA A 23 -2.69 -17.39 2.12
N ILE A 24 -2.25 -18.51 1.56
CA ILE A 24 -3.12 -19.47 0.85
C ILE A 24 -4.23 -19.98 1.79
N GLN A 25 -3.88 -20.39 3.01
CA GLN A 25 -4.85 -20.90 3.97
C GLN A 25 -5.89 -19.83 4.37
N SER A 26 -5.49 -18.56 4.48
CA SER A 26 -6.40 -17.46 4.78
C SER A 26 -7.47 -17.26 3.69
N VAL A 27 -7.13 -17.53 2.43
CA VAL A 27 -8.06 -17.48 1.29
C VAL A 27 -8.94 -18.73 1.24
N LEU A 28 -8.38 -19.91 1.51
CA LEU A 28 -9.14 -21.17 1.56
C LEU A 28 -10.11 -21.25 2.74
N SER A 29 -9.94 -20.41 3.75
CA SER A 29 -10.79 -20.36 4.96
C SER A 29 -11.84 -19.24 4.91
N GLN A 30 -12.09 -18.66 3.74
CA GLN A 30 -13.10 -17.61 3.59
C GLN A 30 -14.53 -18.17 3.76
N THR A 31 -15.41 -17.41 4.44
CA THR A 31 -16.86 -17.74 4.56
C THR A 31 -17.53 -17.83 3.20
N ARG A 32 -17.08 -16.99 2.27
CA ARG A 32 -17.37 -17.06 0.85
C ARG A 32 -16.07 -17.38 0.11
N LEU A 33 -15.90 -18.63 -0.34
CA LEU A 33 -14.74 -18.99 -1.16
C LEU A 33 -14.72 -18.18 -2.45
N PRO A 34 -13.55 -17.62 -2.87
CA PRO A 34 -13.44 -17.04 -4.22
C PRO A 34 -13.67 -18.12 -5.28
N ASP A 35 -14.03 -17.70 -6.50
CA ASP A 35 -14.28 -18.61 -7.62
C ASP A 35 -12.95 -19.11 -8.23
N GLU A 36 -11.88 -18.32 -8.04
CA GLU A 36 -10.51 -18.69 -8.42
C GLU A 36 -9.52 -18.26 -7.34
N ILE A 37 -8.56 -19.14 -7.05
CA ILE A 37 -7.38 -18.84 -6.23
C ILE A 37 -6.15 -19.11 -7.10
N ILE A 38 -5.42 -18.06 -7.46
CA ILE A 38 -4.23 -18.14 -8.30
C ILE A 38 -3.04 -17.78 -7.43
N VAL A 39 -2.04 -18.66 -7.37
CA VAL A 39 -0.79 -18.42 -6.64
C VAL A 39 0.34 -18.37 -7.64
N ILE A 40 1.02 -17.23 -7.72
CA ILE A 40 2.13 -17.04 -8.65
C ILE A 40 3.43 -16.93 -7.87
N ASP A 41 4.30 -17.88 -8.12
CA ASP A 41 5.68 -17.87 -7.61
C ASP A 41 6.62 -17.30 -8.66
N ASP A 42 7.29 -16.22 -8.31
CA ASP A 42 8.21 -15.49 -9.21
C ASP A 42 9.65 -16.01 -9.12
N GLY A 43 9.83 -17.33 -9.24
CA GLY A 43 11.15 -17.95 -9.26
C GLY A 43 11.82 -17.97 -7.90
N SER A 44 11.07 -18.35 -6.86
CA SER A 44 11.63 -18.53 -5.51
C SER A 44 12.72 -19.61 -5.49
N THR A 45 13.70 -19.38 -4.64
CA THR A 45 14.83 -20.29 -4.41
C THR A 45 14.76 -20.98 -3.04
N ASP A 46 13.74 -20.67 -2.25
CA ASP A 46 13.40 -21.31 -0.97
C ASP A 46 12.36 -22.42 -1.18
N SER A 47 11.74 -22.92 -0.12
CA SER A 47 10.74 -24.00 -0.16
C SER A 47 9.35 -23.52 -0.63
N SER A 48 9.17 -22.24 -1.00
CA SER A 48 7.87 -21.70 -1.45
C SER A 48 7.23 -22.53 -2.57
N PRO A 49 7.95 -22.93 -3.65
CA PRO A 49 7.35 -23.70 -4.73
C PRO A 49 6.75 -25.03 -4.27
N ASP A 50 7.41 -25.73 -3.34
CA ASP A 50 6.94 -27.02 -2.82
C ASP A 50 5.73 -26.83 -1.91
N ILE A 51 5.73 -25.81 -1.07
CA ILE A 51 4.58 -25.41 -0.27
C ILE A 51 3.37 -25.12 -1.18
N ILE A 52 3.55 -24.33 -2.23
CA ILE A 52 2.45 -23.99 -3.16
C ILE A 52 1.92 -25.26 -3.84
N ARG A 53 2.81 -26.15 -4.35
CA ARG A 53 2.40 -27.42 -4.98
C ARG A 53 1.63 -28.33 -4.04
N SER A 54 1.93 -28.31 -2.75
CA SER A 54 1.25 -29.14 -1.75
C SER A 54 -0.25 -28.89 -1.62
N TYR A 55 -0.73 -27.72 -2.11
CA TYR A 55 -2.17 -27.39 -2.12
C TYR A 55 -2.94 -28.09 -3.25
N GLY A 56 -2.25 -28.64 -4.26
CA GLY A 56 -2.88 -29.38 -5.37
C GLY A 56 -3.94 -28.54 -6.11
N ASP A 57 -5.04 -29.17 -6.47
CA ASP A 57 -6.12 -28.54 -7.24
C ASP A 57 -6.94 -27.49 -6.49
N ARG A 58 -6.65 -27.26 -5.20
CA ARG A 58 -7.31 -26.20 -4.43
C ARG A 58 -6.89 -24.79 -4.85
N VAL A 59 -5.74 -24.67 -5.50
CA VAL A 59 -5.22 -23.41 -6.04
C VAL A 59 -4.64 -23.64 -7.44
N ARG A 60 -4.74 -22.65 -8.30
CA ARG A 60 -4.03 -22.63 -9.57
C ARG A 60 -2.62 -22.10 -9.35
N ALA A 61 -1.64 -22.99 -9.24
CA ALA A 61 -0.24 -22.64 -9.07
C ALA A 61 0.40 -22.27 -10.41
N VAL A 62 1.11 -21.14 -10.46
CA VAL A 62 1.94 -20.70 -11.60
C VAL A 62 3.35 -20.46 -11.08
N LEU A 63 4.30 -21.28 -11.51
CA LEU A 63 5.70 -21.16 -11.16
C LEU A 63 6.45 -20.63 -12.37
N GLN A 64 7.04 -19.45 -12.27
CA GLN A 64 7.75 -18.80 -13.37
C GLN A 64 9.18 -18.42 -12.99
N SER A 65 10.02 -18.11 -13.98
CA SER A 65 11.31 -17.46 -13.70
C SER A 65 11.08 -16.04 -13.17
N ASN A 66 11.98 -15.56 -12.31
CA ASN A 66 11.85 -14.24 -11.69
C ASN A 66 11.78 -13.11 -12.71
N GLN A 67 10.68 -12.42 -12.76
CA GLN A 67 10.39 -11.27 -13.63
C GLN A 67 10.10 -10.00 -12.84
N GLY A 68 10.03 -10.10 -11.50
CA GLY A 68 9.72 -9.01 -10.59
C GLY A 68 8.21 -8.80 -10.37
N ILE A 69 7.89 -8.27 -9.20
CA ILE A 69 6.51 -8.16 -8.67
C ILE A 69 5.51 -7.54 -9.68
N ARG A 70 5.92 -6.60 -10.51
CA ARG A 70 5.03 -5.94 -11.46
C ARG A 70 4.56 -6.86 -12.58
N ARG A 71 5.46 -7.72 -13.09
CA ARG A 71 5.09 -8.71 -14.11
C ARG A 71 4.26 -9.83 -13.53
N VAL A 72 4.56 -10.25 -12.31
CA VAL A 72 3.80 -11.28 -11.60
C VAL A 72 2.32 -10.90 -11.47
N THR A 73 2.03 -9.66 -11.07
CA THR A 73 0.65 -9.17 -10.96
C THR A 73 -0.04 -9.09 -12.32
N SER A 74 0.68 -8.69 -13.37
CA SER A 74 0.15 -8.70 -14.75
C SER A 74 -0.10 -10.12 -15.25
N THR A 75 0.78 -11.09 -14.96
CA THR A 75 0.57 -12.51 -15.26
C THR A 75 -0.71 -13.03 -14.59
N GLY A 76 -0.90 -12.71 -13.30
CA GLY A 76 -2.11 -13.10 -12.57
C GLY A 76 -3.38 -12.54 -13.20
N TYR A 77 -3.36 -11.26 -13.56
CA TYR A 77 -4.48 -10.64 -14.26
C TYR A 77 -4.80 -11.30 -15.61
N ALA A 78 -3.79 -11.60 -16.39
CA ALA A 78 -3.95 -12.20 -17.73
C ALA A 78 -4.62 -13.58 -17.72
N ILE A 79 -4.49 -14.33 -16.61
CA ILE A 79 -5.01 -15.69 -16.49
C ILE A 79 -6.25 -15.81 -15.60
N CYS A 80 -6.58 -14.78 -14.80
CA CYS A 80 -7.78 -14.78 -13.96
C CYS A 80 -9.03 -14.47 -14.81
N THR A 81 -10.21 -14.91 -14.35
CA THR A 81 -11.49 -14.74 -15.06
C THR A 81 -12.54 -13.99 -14.25
N GLY A 82 -12.32 -13.80 -12.96
CA GLY A 82 -13.27 -13.16 -12.04
C GLY A 82 -13.63 -11.74 -12.44
N GLN A 83 -14.88 -11.35 -12.21
CA GLN A 83 -15.36 -9.98 -12.42
C GLN A 83 -14.79 -9.00 -11.39
N ILE A 84 -14.40 -9.52 -10.25
CA ILE A 84 -13.70 -8.82 -9.17
C ILE A 84 -12.34 -9.50 -8.99
N VAL A 85 -11.27 -8.71 -8.89
CA VAL A 85 -9.89 -9.20 -8.71
C VAL A 85 -9.33 -8.62 -7.42
N MET A 86 -8.88 -9.49 -6.52
CA MET A 86 -8.18 -9.15 -5.30
C MET A 86 -6.72 -9.61 -5.41
N TYR A 87 -5.78 -8.73 -5.07
CA TYR A 87 -4.36 -9.09 -4.94
C TYR A 87 -4.02 -9.26 -3.46
N LEU A 88 -3.28 -10.31 -3.14
CA LEU A 88 -2.78 -10.59 -1.80
C LEU A 88 -1.28 -10.85 -1.86
N ASP A 89 -0.50 -10.07 -1.12
CA ASP A 89 0.93 -10.33 -0.96
C ASP A 89 1.11 -11.59 -0.08
N ALA A 90 2.09 -12.45 -0.42
CA ALA A 90 2.27 -13.74 0.25
C ALA A 90 2.63 -13.65 1.74
N ASP A 91 3.02 -12.48 2.23
CA ASP A 91 3.30 -12.21 3.65
C ASP A 91 2.09 -11.66 4.42
N ASP A 92 0.97 -11.36 3.74
CA ASP A 92 -0.26 -10.84 4.31
C ASP A 92 -1.35 -11.92 4.48
N LEU A 93 -2.44 -11.57 5.16
CA LEU A 93 -3.57 -12.46 5.41
C LEU A 93 -4.90 -11.75 5.18
N LEU A 94 -5.91 -12.47 4.68
CA LEU A 94 -7.30 -12.03 4.69
C LEU A 94 -8.00 -12.53 5.96
N TYR A 95 -8.93 -11.74 6.50
CA TYR A 95 -9.86 -12.21 7.51
C TYR A 95 -10.96 -13.09 6.87
N PRO A 96 -11.57 -14.01 7.61
CA PRO A 96 -12.49 -15.00 7.04
C PRO A 96 -13.67 -14.41 6.25
N THR A 97 -14.05 -13.18 6.52
CA THR A 97 -15.20 -12.52 5.87
C THR A 97 -14.81 -11.58 4.72
N ALA A 98 -13.52 -11.45 4.38
CA ALA A 98 -13.05 -10.43 3.43
C ALA A 98 -13.71 -10.54 2.06
N VAL A 99 -13.76 -11.73 1.48
CA VAL A 99 -14.36 -11.97 0.15
C VAL A 99 -15.86 -11.72 0.17
N GLU A 100 -16.55 -12.18 1.21
CA GLU A 100 -18.00 -11.95 1.40
C GLU A 100 -18.31 -10.45 1.53
N ARG A 101 -17.54 -9.72 2.34
CA ARG A 101 -17.73 -8.28 2.53
C ARG A 101 -17.47 -7.48 1.27
N VAL A 102 -16.47 -7.87 0.48
CA VAL A 102 -16.21 -7.27 -0.84
C VAL A 102 -17.39 -7.52 -1.76
N GLU A 103 -17.88 -8.77 -1.86
CA GLU A 103 -19.03 -9.12 -2.70
C GLU A 103 -20.28 -8.32 -2.35
N GLN A 104 -20.58 -8.16 -1.05
CA GLN A 104 -21.77 -7.45 -0.56
C GLN A 104 -21.85 -5.99 -1.00
N VAL A 105 -20.71 -5.32 -1.14
CA VAL A 105 -20.67 -3.89 -1.46
C VAL A 105 -20.27 -3.60 -2.91
N PHE A 106 -19.84 -4.63 -3.65
CA PHE A 106 -19.42 -4.46 -5.04
C PHE A 106 -20.64 -4.40 -5.97
N GLY A 107 -20.79 -3.32 -6.71
CA GLY A 107 -21.95 -3.11 -7.58
C GLY A 107 -21.58 -2.45 -8.92
N PRO A 108 -22.58 -2.24 -9.78
CA PRO A 108 -22.37 -1.52 -11.04
C PRO A 108 -21.76 -0.14 -10.81
N GLY A 109 -20.80 0.24 -11.66
CA GLY A 109 -20.14 1.54 -11.57
C GLY A 109 -19.04 1.64 -10.49
N ILE A 110 -18.81 0.58 -9.71
CA ILE A 110 -17.72 0.54 -8.72
C ILE A 110 -16.43 0.09 -9.42
N ALA A 111 -15.40 0.94 -9.37
CA ALA A 111 -14.06 0.59 -9.87
C ALA A 111 -13.27 -0.18 -8.83
N LYS A 112 -13.47 0.14 -7.55
CA LYS A 112 -12.64 -0.38 -6.47
C LYS A 112 -13.38 -0.45 -5.14
N VAL A 113 -13.11 -1.50 -4.38
CA VAL A 113 -13.42 -1.59 -2.94
C VAL A 113 -12.10 -1.62 -2.18
N GLN A 114 -12.03 -0.89 -1.06
CA GLN A 114 -10.84 -0.86 -0.20
C GLN A 114 -11.21 -1.08 1.27
N PHE A 115 -10.25 -1.55 2.06
CA PHE A 115 -10.45 -1.83 3.48
C PHE A 115 -9.15 -1.72 4.28
N ASP A 116 -9.30 -1.53 5.60
CA ASP A 116 -8.20 -1.53 6.56
C ASP A 116 -7.55 -2.93 6.67
N LEU A 117 -6.27 -2.92 7.00
CA LEU A 117 -5.51 -4.08 7.42
C LEU A 117 -4.98 -3.86 8.84
N ASP A 118 -5.21 -4.79 9.76
CA ASP A 118 -4.54 -4.77 11.06
C ASP A 118 -3.05 -5.07 10.87
N VAL A 119 -2.18 -4.24 11.46
CA VAL A 119 -0.73 -4.45 11.34
C VAL A 119 -0.27 -5.50 12.33
N ILE A 120 0.42 -6.54 11.82
CA ILE A 120 1.02 -7.62 12.60
C ILE A 120 2.55 -7.62 12.47
N ASP A 121 3.26 -8.22 13.43
CA ASP A 121 4.69 -8.48 13.32
C ASP A 121 4.97 -9.77 12.54
N GLY A 122 6.27 -10.12 12.34
CA GLY A 122 6.68 -11.35 11.63
C GLY A 122 6.10 -12.63 12.25
N ASN A 123 5.78 -12.63 13.54
CA ASN A 123 5.22 -13.77 14.28
C ASN A 123 3.67 -13.75 14.31
N GLY A 124 3.01 -12.83 13.61
CA GLY A 124 1.56 -12.72 13.57
C GLY A 124 0.93 -11.99 14.76
N ARG A 125 1.69 -11.34 15.64
CA ARG A 125 1.14 -10.58 16.77
C ARG A 125 0.65 -9.21 16.31
N ARG A 126 -0.56 -8.83 16.69
CA ARG A 126 -1.13 -7.50 16.37
C ARG A 126 -0.32 -6.39 17.03
N LEU A 127 -0.02 -5.34 16.28
CA LEU A 127 0.72 -4.17 16.74
C LEU A 127 -0.19 -3.01 17.21
N GLY A 128 -1.51 -3.24 17.28
CA GLY A 128 -2.49 -2.26 17.77
C GLY A 128 -2.67 -1.04 16.86
N ARG A 129 -2.37 -1.18 15.57
CA ARG A 129 -2.55 -0.13 14.55
C ARG A 129 -3.09 -0.74 13.26
N ARG A 130 -3.70 0.08 12.41
CA ARG A 130 -4.22 -0.29 11.09
C ARG A 130 -3.45 0.42 9.98
N MET A 131 -3.57 -0.08 8.75
CA MET A 131 -2.95 0.48 7.57
C MET A 131 -3.88 0.33 6.35
N PRO A 132 -4.39 1.49 5.82
CA PRO A 132 -4.44 2.78 6.50
C PRO A 132 -5.39 2.69 7.70
N ASP A 133 -5.66 3.75 8.42
CA ASP A 133 -6.64 3.76 9.51
C ASP A 133 -7.89 4.54 9.06
N PHE A 134 -8.91 3.82 8.58
CA PHE A 134 -10.22 4.38 8.22
C PHE A 134 -11.18 4.47 9.42
N SER A 135 -10.74 4.15 10.65
CA SER A 135 -11.60 4.08 11.84
C SER A 135 -12.14 5.44 12.31
N GLY A 136 -11.70 6.53 11.70
CA GLY A 136 -12.23 7.89 11.96
C GLY A 136 -13.66 8.14 11.43
N GLY A 137 -14.30 7.11 10.87
CA GLY A 137 -15.54 7.16 10.09
C GLY A 137 -15.19 6.87 8.64
N GLY A 138 -15.70 5.76 8.09
CA GLY A 138 -15.47 5.43 6.68
C GLY A 138 -15.81 6.64 5.83
N VAL A 139 -14.87 7.09 5.02
CA VAL A 139 -15.12 8.17 4.07
C VAL A 139 -16.15 7.65 3.09
N SER A 140 -17.31 8.31 3.02
CA SER A 140 -18.36 7.93 2.08
C SER A 140 -17.84 8.05 0.65
N GLU A 141 -18.41 7.30 -0.28
CA GLU A 141 -18.06 7.38 -1.71
C GLU A 141 -18.10 8.83 -2.20
N THR A 142 -19.12 9.59 -1.80
CA THR A 142 -19.29 11.01 -2.17
C THR A 142 -18.18 11.90 -1.61
N GLU A 143 -17.79 11.68 -0.36
CA GLU A 143 -16.69 12.45 0.27
C GLU A 143 -15.35 12.14 -0.39
N LEU A 144 -15.10 10.87 -0.71
CA LEU A 144 -13.88 10.45 -1.41
C LEU A 144 -13.82 11.05 -2.81
N ALA A 145 -14.94 11.01 -3.57
CA ALA A 145 -15.03 11.63 -4.89
C ALA A 145 -14.80 13.14 -4.82
N ARG A 146 -15.35 13.81 -3.80
CA ARG A 146 -15.12 15.24 -3.55
C ARG A 146 -13.64 15.52 -3.21
N GLU A 147 -13.05 14.75 -2.30
CA GLU A 147 -11.64 14.88 -1.95
C GLU A 147 -10.76 14.71 -3.19
N PHE A 148 -10.96 13.66 -3.96
CA PHE A 148 -10.22 13.43 -5.20
C PHE A 148 -10.39 14.57 -6.21
N SER A 149 -11.60 15.06 -6.41
CA SER A 149 -11.85 16.19 -7.34
C SER A 149 -11.13 17.49 -6.94
N GLN A 150 -10.92 17.70 -5.64
CA GLN A 150 -10.25 18.89 -5.10
C GLN A 150 -8.73 18.76 -5.02
N THR A 151 -8.23 17.55 -4.80
CA THR A 151 -6.83 17.32 -4.43
C THR A 151 -6.05 16.46 -5.42
N GLY A 152 -6.74 15.71 -6.29
CA GLY A 152 -6.15 14.72 -7.20
C GLY A 152 -5.68 13.45 -6.47
N THR A 153 -6.02 13.31 -5.19
CA THR A 153 -5.58 12.19 -4.35
C THR A 153 -6.63 11.83 -3.30
N TYR A 154 -6.47 10.70 -2.65
CA TYR A 154 -7.28 10.22 -1.53
C TYR A 154 -6.48 9.19 -0.72
N LEU A 155 -6.96 8.77 0.44
CA LEU A 155 -6.33 7.76 1.25
C LEU A 155 -6.66 6.36 0.73
N TRP A 156 -5.63 5.52 0.53
CA TRP A 156 -5.78 4.14 0.03
C TRP A 156 -4.80 3.17 0.73
N PRO A 157 -5.17 1.87 0.83
CA PRO A 157 -4.34 0.84 1.46
C PRO A 157 -3.25 0.30 0.53
N VAL A 158 -2.33 -0.49 1.11
CA VAL A 158 -1.39 -1.32 0.36
C VAL A 158 -2.12 -2.38 -0.47
N THR A 159 -1.40 -3.09 -1.34
CA THR A 159 -1.91 -4.10 -2.30
C THR A 159 -3.01 -4.97 -1.72
N SER A 160 -2.77 -5.62 -0.58
CA SER A 160 -3.65 -6.60 0.05
C SER A 160 -4.97 -6.04 0.61
N GLY A 161 -5.13 -4.72 0.65
CA GLY A 161 -6.33 -4.03 1.13
C GLY A 161 -7.31 -3.61 0.04
N ASN A 162 -7.22 -4.17 -1.17
CA ASN A 162 -7.99 -3.72 -2.32
C ASN A 162 -8.63 -4.85 -3.12
N ALA A 163 -9.81 -4.57 -3.66
CA ALA A 163 -10.47 -5.35 -4.69
C ALA A 163 -10.85 -4.42 -5.85
N TYR A 164 -10.62 -4.86 -7.07
CA TYR A 164 -10.82 -4.05 -8.28
C TYR A 164 -11.81 -4.71 -9.22
N SER A 165 -12.61 -3.90 -9.94
CA SER A 165 -13.43 -4.42 -11.03
C SER A 165 -12.55 -4.84 -12.22
N ARG A 166 -12.89 -5.93 -12.86
CA ARG A 166 -12.22 -6.33 -14.11
C ARG A 166 -12.36 -5.27 -15.21
N ASN A 167 -13.52 -4.59 -15.26
CA ASN A 167 -13.74 -3.52 -16.24
C ASN A 167 -12.71 -2.37 -16.06
N PHE A 168 -12.44 -1.97 -14.81
CA PHE A 168 -11.38 -1.00 -14.53
C PHE A 168 -10.00 -1.55 -14.90
N LEU A 169 -9.69 -2.78 -14.48
CA LEU A 169 -8.38 -3.39 -14.76
C LEU A 169 -8.12 -3.55 -16.26
N SER A 170 -9.15 -3.84 -17.07
CA SER A 170 -9.01 -3.99 -18.53
C SER A 170 -8.59 -2.69 -19.24
N GLU A 171 -8.85 -1.53 -18.62
CA GLU A 171 -8.45 -0.21 -19.14
C GLU A 171 -7.01 0.18 -18.79
N VAL A 172 -6.39 -0.56 -17.84
CA VAL A 172 -5.12 -0.15 -17.21
C VAL A 172 -4.03 -1.21 -17.35
N MET A 173 -4.42 -2.48 -17.29
CA MET A 173 -3.44 -3.57 -17.34
C MET A 173 -2.99 -3.87 -18.77
N PRO A 174 -1.70 -4.20 -18.97
CA PRO A 174 -0.64 -4.31 -17.96
C PRO A 174 -0.10 -2.95 -17.52
N VAL A 175 0.35 -2.85 -16.27
CA VAL A 175 1.06 -1.68 -15.77
C VAL A 175 2.56 -1.85 -15.99
N ASP A 176 3.14 -0.97 -16.79
CA ASP A 176 4.56 -1.02 -17.13
C ASP A 176 5.47 -0.32 -16.10
N PRO A 177 6.71 -0.82 -15.93
CA PRO A 177 7.72 -0.10 -15.16
C PRO A 177 7.93 1.33 -15.71
N PRO A 178 8.33 2.33 -14.87
CA PRO A 178 8.91 2.15 -13.53
C PRO A 178 7.94 2.29 -12.35
N VAL A 179 6.65 2.48 -12.57
CA VAL A 179 5.64 2.72 -11.53
C VAL A 179 5.25 1.45 -10.76
N SER A 180 4.71 1.60 -9.54
CA SER A 180 4.17 0.47 -8.80
C SER A 180 2.74 0.16 -9.25
N LEU A 181 2.35 -1.11 -9.23
CA LEU A 181 1.00 -1.51 -9.62
C LEU A 181 -0.04 -0.88 -8.69
N ASP A 182 0.13 -1.07 -7.38
CA ASP A 182 -0.77 -0.54 -6.35
C ASP A 182 -0.84 1.00 -6.41
N GLY A 183 0.30 1.67 -6.60
CA GLY A 183 0.34 3.12 -6.76
C GLY A 183 -0.47 3.61 -7.95
N VAL A 184 -0.32 2.97 -9.12
CA VAL A 184 -1.08 3.34 -10.32
C VAL A 184 -2.56 3.02 -10.15
N LEU A 185 -2.91 1.76 -9.82
CA LEU A 185 -4.30 1.35 -9.71
C LEU A 185 -5.08 2.19 -8.70
N ASN A 186 -4.49 2.43 -7.53
CA ASN A 186 -5.13 3.27 -6.52
C ASN A 186 -5.27 4.73 -6.98
N THR A 187 -4.24 5.28 -7.64
CA THR A 187 -4.26 6.69 -8.06
C THR A 187 -5.31 6.98 -9.14
N ILE A 188 -5.51 6.05 -10.09
CA ILE A 188 -6.39 6.31 -11.24
C ILE A 188 -7.80 5.73 -11.09
N ALA A 189 -8.04 4.82 -10.14
CA ALA A 189 -9.34 4.19 -9.95
C ALA A 189 -10.53 5.18 -9.89
N PRO A 190 -10.44 6.37 -9.23
CA PRO A 190 -11.53 7.33 -9.18
C PRO A 190 -11.94 7.92 -10.55
N LEU A 191 -11.11 7.78 -11.58
CA LEU A 191 -11.47 8.19 -12.94
C LEU A 191 -12.42 7.21 -13.63
N TYR A 192 -12.42 5.95 -13.17
CA TYR A 192 -13.11 4.82 -13.79
C TYR A 192 -14.39 4.39 -13.08
N GLY A 193 -14.62 4.86 -11.87
CA GLY A 193 -15.84 4.53 -11.12
C GLY A 193 -15.76 4.87 -9.64
N GLY A 194 -16.80 4.49 -8.92
CA GLY A 194 -16.89 4.69 -7.48
C GLY A 194 -15.84 3.91 -6.69
N ILE A 195 -15.45 4.45 -5.55
CA ILE A 195 -14.57 3.80 -4.58
C ILE A 195 -15.35 3.60 -3.30
N ILE A 196 -15.49 2.35 -2.87
CA ILE A 196 -16.15 2.01 -1.60
C ILE A 196 -15.10 1.65 -0.56
N THR A 197 -15.26 2.21 0.64
CA THR A 197 -14.40 1.89 1.78
C THR A 197 -15.18 1.05 2.80
N ILE A 198 -14.72 -0.17 3.08
CA ILE A 198 -15.19 -0.98 4.20
C ILE A 198 -14.44 -0.53 5.45
N SER A 199 -15.16 -0.03 6.45
CA SER A 199 -14.59 0.57 7.67
C SER A 199 -13.97 -0.44 8.63
N ASP A 200 -14.39 -1.71 8.55
CA ASP A 200 -13.85 -2.79 9.35
C ASP A 200 -12.64 -3.43 8.67
N PRO A 201 -11.57 -3.78 9.40
CA PRO A 201 -10.42 -4.44 8.78
C PRO A 201 -10.82 -5.79 8.20
N GLN A 202 -10.37 -6.05 6.99
CA GLN A 202 -10.65 -7.31 6.29
C GLN A 202 -9.39 -8.16 6.07
N GLY A 203 -8.27 -7.78 6.71
CA GLY A 203 -7.04 -8.55 6.62
C GLY A 203 -5.97 -8.06 7.58
N GLN A 204 -4.77 -8.61 7.41
CA GLN A 204 -3.61 -8.32 8.23
C GLN A 204 -2.40 -8.01 7.36
N TYR A 205 -1.77 -6.86 7.60
CA TYR A 205 -0.53 -6.44 6.96
C TYR A 205 0.67 -6.82 7.84
N ARG A 206 1.56 -7.64 7.33
CA ARG A 206 2.72 -8.13 8.07
C ARG A 206 3.92 -7.21 7.91
N VAL A 207 4.55 -6.87 9.03
CA VAL A 207 5.77 -6.05 9.07
C VAL A 207 6.94 -6.88 9.56
N HIS A 208 7.89 -7.15 8.69
CA HIS A 208 9.12 -7.89 8.98
C HIS A 208 10.32 -7.30 8.23
N GLN A 209 11.51 -7.87 8.42
CA GLN A 209 12.74 -7.31 7.85
C GLN A 209 12.84 -7.45 6.33
N ARG A 210 12.14 -8.42 5.74
CA ARG A 210 12.21 -8.72 4.29
C ARG A 210 11.19 -7.94 3.46
N ASN A 211 10.29 -7.11 4.06
CA ASN A 211 9.32 -6.33 3.27
C ASN A 211 10.05 -5.48 2.21
N ASN A 212 9.57 -5.51 0.97
CA ASN A 212 10.15 -4.75 -0.14
C ASN A 212 10.22 -3.24 0.11
N SER A 213 9.29 -2.70 0.89
CA SER A 213 9.28 -1.30 1.32
C SER A 213 10.52 -0.89 2.14
N ARG A 214 11.31 -1.84 2.64
CA ARG A 214 12.53 -1.62 3.43
C ARG A 214 13.83 -1.84 2.65
N LYS A 215 13.76 -2.34 1.42
CA LYS A 215 14.95 -2.50 0.58
C LYS A 215 15.29 -1.19 -0.11
N ASN A 216 16.60 -0.85 -0.18
CA ASN A 216 17.07 0.24 -1.03
C ASN A 216 17.19 -0.24 -2.49
N SER A 217 17.52 0.70 -3.39
CA SER A 217 17.72 0.42 -4.83
C SER A 217 18.82 -0.63 -5.12
N SER A 218 19.69 -0.92 -4.15
CA SER A 218 20.75 -1.94 -4.22
C SER A 218 20.34 -3.27 -3.56
N GLY A 219 19.07 -3.44 -3.16
CA GLY A 219 18.59 -4.65 -2.48
C GLY A 219 18.98 -4.77 -1.00
N ASN A 220 19.78 -3.84 -0.47
CA ASN A 220 20.19 -3.85 0.94
C ASN A 220 19.10 -3.24 1.83
N ILE A 221 18.98 -3.76 3.06
CA ILE A 221 18.06 -3.21 4.07
C ILE A 221 18.56 -1.82 4.48
N SER A 222 17.77 -0.79 4.16
CA SER A 222 18.03 0.58 4.60
C SER A 222 16.99 0.97 5.64
N PHE A 223 17.45 1.50 6.78
CA PHE A 223 16.56 2.02 7.82
C PHE A 223 15.95 3.37 7.43
N ILE A 224 16.66 4.14 6.64
CA ILE A 224 16.18 5.43 6.12
C ILE A 224 15.81 5.25 4.65
N PRO A 225 14.55 5.48 4.26
CA PRO A 225 14.14 5.40 2.87
C PRO A 225 14.92 6.37 1.99
N ASN A 226 15.12 6.01 0.73
CA ASN A 226 15.53 6.99 -0.27
C ASN A 226 14.31 7.86 -0.62
N PHE A 227 14.21 9.02 0.02
CA PHE A 227 13.08 9.93 -0.13
C PHE A 227 12.94 10.44 -1.56
N ALA A 228 14.04 10.78 -2.22
CA ALA A 228 14.04 11.26 -3.60
C ALA A 228 13.46 10.23 -4.56
N SER A 229 13.85 8.96 -4.45
CA SER A 229 13.28 7.88 -5.26
C SER A 229 11.79 7.73 -5.04
N ARG A 230 11.31 7.79 -3.79
CA ARG A 230 9.87 7.68 -3.49
C ARG A 230 9.06 8.84 -4.07
N ILE A 231 9.59 10.07 -3.95
CA ILE A 231 8.99 11.26 -4.55
C ILE A 231 8.91 11.10 -6.08
N ARG A 232 10.00 10.66 -6.72
CA ARG A 232 10.06 10.47 -8.17
C ARG A 232 9.04 9.43 -8.64
N TYR A 233 8.95 8.27 -7.99
CA TYR A 233 7.95 7.26 -8.33
C TYR A 233 6.53 7.79 -8.19
N ARG A 234 6.22 8.52 -7.11
CA ARG A 234 4.89 9.11 -6.94
C ARG A 234 4.54 10.14 -8.02
N LYS A 235 5.52 10.95 -8.44
CA LYS A 235 5.34 11.88 -9.57
C LYS A 235 5.01 11.15 -10.88
N GLN A 236 5.64 9.99 -11.12
CA GLN A 236 5.34 9.16 -12.29
C GLN A 236 3.92 8.58 -12.24
N GLU A 237 3.46 8.13 -11.07
CA GLU A 237 2.07 7.69 -10.87
C GLU A 237 1.08 8.83 -11.16
N PHE A 238 1.38 10.05 -10.75
CA PHE A 238 0.56 11.23 -11.10
C PHE A 238 0.64 11.61 -12.59
N ASN A 239 1.71 11.30 -13.29
CA ASN A 239 1.74 11.49 -14.75
C ASN A 239 0.79 10.49 -15.43
N VAL A 240 0.78 9.24 -15.00
CA VAL A 240 -0.20 8.23 -15.44
C VAL A 240 -1.63 8.72 -15.17
N LEU A 241 -1.90 9.30 -13.99
CA LEU A 241 -3.21 9.90 -13.68
C LEU A 241 -3.59 10.99 -14.70
N ARG A 242 -2.66 11.89 -15.04
CA ARG A 242 -2.92 12.96 -16.02
C ARG A 242 -3.19 12.41 -17.42
N GLU A 243 -2.45 11.41 -17.85
CA GLU A 243 -2.64 10.73 -19.13
C GLU A 243 -4.01 10.07 -19.21
N HIS A 244 -4.42 9.33 -18.18
CA HIS A 244 -5.74 8.72 -18.12
C HIS A 244 -6.87 9.74 -18.05
N ALA A 245 -6.71 10.82 -17.26
CA ALA A 245 -7.68 11.89 -17.19
C ALA A 245 -7.87 12.57 -18.55
N ALA A 246 -6.79 12.89 -19.25
CA ALA A 246 -6.83 13.47 -20.59
C ALA A 246 -7.55 12.55 -21.60
N ARG A 247 -7.23 11.24 -21.58
CA ARG A 247 -7.89 10.23 -22.42
C ARG A 247 -9.40 10.16 -22.18
N LEU A 248 -9.83 10.33 -20.93
CA LEU A 248 -11.23 10.28 -20.52
C LEU A 248 -11.94 11.64 -20.58
N GLY A 249 -11.27 12.70 -21.01
CA GLY A 249 -11.82 14.07 -20.99
C GLY A 249 -12.16 14.58 -19.58
N ARG A 250 -11.47 14.07 -18.55
CA ARG A 250 -11.68 14.48 -17.15
C ARG A 250 -10.75 15.62 -16.76
N VAL A 251 -11.29 16.59 -16.06
CA VAL A 251 -10.53 17.73 -15.53
C VAL A 251 -9.99 17.36 -14.15
N LEU A 252 -8.68 17.49 -13.98
CA LEU A 252 -8.01 17.33 -12.68
C LEU A 252 -7.77 18.70 -12.04
N PRO A 253 -7.65 18.77 -10.70
CA PRO A 253 -7.29 20.00 -10.02
C PRO A 253 -5.89 20.47 -10.44
N ASN A 254 -5.70 21.80 -10.44
CA ASN A 254 -4.41 22.39 -10.74
C ASN A 254 -3.41 22.22 -9.59
N GLY A 255 -2.13 22.18 -9.93
CA GLY A 255 -1.05 22.18 -8.96
C GLY A 255 -0.30 20.84 -8.85
N ASP A 256 0.51 20.75 -7.82
CA ASP A 256 1.29 19.55 -7.53
C ASP A 256 0.55 18.69 -6.50
N PHE A 257 0.07 17.53 -6.92
CA PHE A 257 -0.72 16.63 -6.09
C PHE A 257 0.04 16.13 -4.85
N LEU A 258 1.38 16.07 -4.90
CA LEU A 258 2.22 15.73 -3.75
C LEU A 258 2.03 16.70 -2.56
N ASP A 259 1.57 17.93 -2.81
CA ASP A 259 1.27 18.92 -1.77
C ASP A 259 0.06 18.52 -0.91
N ASN A 260 -0.80 17.66 -1.45
CA ASN A 260 -2.00 17.17 -0.77
C ASN A 260 -1.77 15.89 0.01
N GLU A 261 -0.62 15.22 -0.19
CA GLU A 261 -0.27 13.98 0.49
C GLU A 261 0.73 14.23 1.63
N LEU A 262 0.24 14.18 2.87
CA LEU A 262 1.06 14.43 4.07
C LEU A 262 2.36 13.61 4.10
N VAL A 263 2.33 12.37 3.63
CA VAL A 263 3.50 11.48 3.56
C VAL A 263 4.56 12.06 2.62
N PHE A 264 4.15 12.57 1.45
CA PHE A 264 5.08 13.09 0.45
C PHE A 264 5.56 14.50 0.76
N VAL A 265 4.74 15.34 1.41
CA VAL A 265 5.22 16.61 1.99
C VAL A 265 6.31 16.33 3.03
N ASN A 266 6.11 15.33 3.90
CA ASN A 266 7.14 14.89 4.85
C ASN A 266 8.41 14.39 4.12
N TYR A 267 8.27 13.57 3.07
CA TYR A 267 9.43 13.07 2.32
C TYR A 267 10.21 14.21 1.66
N ARG A 268 9.55 15.25 1.14
CA ARG A 268 10.20 16.45 0.59
C ARG A 268 11.01 17.19 1.66
N ILE A 269 10.43 17.43 2.84
CA ILE A 269 11.14 18.07 3.96
C ILE A 269 12.35 17.22 4.39
N MET A 270 12.14 15.90 4.54
CA MET A 270 13.22 14.98 4.96
C MET A 270 14.31 14.84 3.89
N ALA A 271 13.96 14.76 2.61
CA ALA A 271 14.91 14.73 1.50
C ALA A 271 15.83 15.96 1.53
N ARG A 272 15.24 17.14 1.70
CA ARG A 272 15.99 18.41 1.79
C ARG A 272 16.93 18.43 3.00
N LYS A 273 16.45 18.05 4.17
CA LYS A 273 17.26 17.99 5.40
C LYS A 273 18.36 16.92 5.34
N SER A 274 18.17 15.87 4.54
CA SER A 274 19.11 14.74 4.41
C SER A 274 20.01 14.83 3.18
N SER A 275 19.95 15.91 2.39
CA SER A 275 20.68 16.09 1.13
C SER A 275 20.42 14.95 0.11
N GLN A 276 19.18 14.50 0.04
CA GLN A 276 18.69 13.45 -0.89
C GLN A 276 17.81 14.06 -1.99
N GLU A 277 17.95 15.33 -2.31
CA GLU A 277 17.16 15.99 -3.35
C GLU A 277 17.56 15.50 -4.74
N ASP A 278 16.58 15.31 -5.61
CA ASP A 278 16.77 14.95 -7.03
C ASP A 278 16.72 16.17 -7.97
N GLY A 279 16.73 17.37 -7.42
CA GLY A 279 16.63 18.62 -8.19
C GLY A 279 15.22 19.03 -8.59
N SER A 280 14.23 18.15 -8.51
CA SER A 280 12.86 18.40 -9.00
C SER A 280 12.03 19.33 -8.11
N ASP A 281 12.50 19.63 -6.89
CA ASP A 281 11.83 20.48 -5.88
C ASP A 281 12.65 21.72 -5.46
N GLN A 282 13.71 22.08 -6.19
CA GLN A 282 14.65 23.14 -5.80
C GLN A 282 13.97 24.51 -5.60
N ASN A 283 12.87 24.79 -6.30
CA ASN A 283 12.19 26.08 -6.25
C ASN A 283 11.23 26.26 -5.05
N ARG A 284 11.07 25.27 -4.19
CA ARG A 284 10.16 25.37 -3.04
C ARG A 284 10.95 25.62 -1.76
N SER A 285 10.52 26.57 -0.92
CA SER A 285 11.13 26.81 0.38
C SER A 285 10.69 25.75 1.40
N LEU A 286 11.50 25.51 2.45
CA LEU A 286 11.08 24.67 3.57
C LEU A 286 9.83 25.23 4.28
N PHE A 287 9.66 26.54 4.26
CA PHE A 287 8.48 27.21 4.83
C PHE A 287 7.22 26.90 4.03
N ASP A 288 7.30 26.93 2.68
CA ASP A 288 6.20 26.50 1.82
C ASP A 288 5.80 25.04 2.09
N LEU A 289 6.75 24.14 2.13
CA LEU A 289 6.51 22.73 2.46
C LEU A 289 5.90 22.56 3.87
N TRP A 290 6.32 23.37 4.84
CA TRP A 290 5.73 23.36 6.17
C TRP A 290 4.26 23.78 6.13
N ILE A 291 3.92 24.86 5.43
CA ILE A 291 2.51 25.31 5.23
C ILE A 291 1.68 24.18 4.59
N LYS A 292 2.18 23.56 3.51
CA LYS A 292 1.50 22.45 2.84
C LYS A 292 1.28 21.26 3.79
N GLY A 293 2.26 20.96 4.62
CA GLY A 293 2.13 19.92 5.65
C GLY A 293 1.05 20.23 6.68
N MET A 294 0.97 21.48 7.15
CA MET A 294 -0.07 21.90 8.09
C MET A 294 -1.47 21.86 7.46
N ILE A 295 -1.60 22.26 6.20
CA ILE A 295 -2.86 22.15 5.44
C ILE A 295 -3.26 20.68 5.26
N ALA A 296 -2.31 19.80 4.89
CA ALA A 296 -2.58 18.37 4.72
C ALA A 296 -3.01 17.70 6.05
N ILE A 297 -2.45 18.11 7.18
CA ILE A 297 -2.90 17.66 8.51
C ILE A 297 -4.34 18.11 8.79
N GLY A 298 -4.67 19.37 8.49
CA GLY A 298 -6.01 19.90 8.73
C GLY A 298 -7.10 19.27 7.84
N ARG A 299 -6.74 18.80 6.66
CA ARG A 299 -7.65 18.08 5.73
C ARG A 299 -7.77 16.59 6.09
N GLY A 300 -6.73 16.02 6.69
CA GLY A 300 -6.72 14.60 7.07
C GLY A 300 -7.70 14.35 8.22
N HIS A 301 -8.46 13.24 8.12
CA HIS A 301 -9.38 12.80 9.17
C HIS A 301 -8.65 12.16 10.35
N PHE A 302 -7.60 12.84 10.87
CA PHE A 302 -6.80 12.34 11.98
C PHE A 302 -7.49 12.58 13.34
N ARG A 303 -7.39 11.63 14.24
CA ARG A 303 -7.70 11.90 15.66
C ARG A 303 -6.83 13.05 16.17
N PRO A 304 -7.32 13.95 17.02
CA PRO A 304 -6.57 15.15 17.45
C PRO A 304 -5.15 14.87 17.98
N SER A 305 -4.99 13.78 18.74
CA SER A 305 -3.68 13.35 19.25
C SER A 305 -2.70 12.93 18.15
N VAL A 306 -3.20 12.36 17.04
CA VAL A 306 -2.40 11.95 15.89
C VAL A 306 -2.06 13.19 15.05
N ALA A 307 -3.01 14.07 14.81
CA ALA A 307 -2.78 15.35 14.12
C ALA A 307 -1.70 16.18 14.83
N LEU A 308 -1.78 16.28 16.17
CA LEU A 308 -0.76 16.97 16.97
C LEU A 308 0.63 16.34 16.82
N LYS A 309 0.73 15.01 16.82
CA LYS A 309 2.03 14.31 16.60
C LYS A 309 2.61 14.62 15.23
N HIS A 310 1.78 14.66 14.19
CA HIS A 310 2.22 15.04 12.84
C HIS A 310 2.67 16.49 12.78
N ALA A 311 1.93 17.42 13.39
CA ALA A 311 2.29 18.83 13.45
C ALA A 311 3.63 19.05 14.17
N LEU A 312 3.80 18.46 15.37
CA LEU A 312 5.06 18.54 16.11
C LEU A 312 6.23 17.95 15.35
N TRP A 313 6.01 16.83 14.63
CA TRP A 313 7.03 16.22 13.79
C TRP A 313 7.45 17.15 12.65
N ILE A 314 6.49 17.67 11.88
CA ILE A 314 6.79 18.58 10.76
C ILE A 314 7.49 19.85 11.26
N CYS A 315 7.02 20.45 12.34
CA CYS A 315 7.67 21.60 12.94
C CYS A 315 9.11 21.28 13.35
N GLY A 316 9.31 20.17 14.07
CA GLY A 316 10.63 19.75 14.51
C GLY A 316 11.60 19.53 13.37
N VAL A 317 11.22 18.76 12.34
CA VAL A 317 12.13 18.50 11.20
C VAL A 317 12.37 19.75 10.37
N THR A 318 11.38 20.64 10.23
CA THR A 318 11.52 21.86 9.44
C THR A 318 12.41 22.91 10.13
N LEU A 319 12.17 23.15 11.42
CA LEU A 319 12.84 24.23 12.18
C LEU A 319 14.24 23.87 12.65
N LEU A 320 14.51 22.60 12.92
CA LEU A 320 15.83 22.18 13.39
C LEU A 320 16.91 22.39 12.31
N PRO A 321 18.13 22.78 12.70
CA PRO A 321 19.30 22.75 11.81
C PRO A 321 19.50 21.35 11.19
N ALA A 322 20.02 21.27 9.96
CA ALA A 322 20.14 20.04 9.20
C ALA A 322 20.81 18.87 9.98
N PRO A 323 21.90 19.06 10.75
CA PRO A 323 22.51 17.97 11.51
C PRO A 323 21.57 17.37 12.58
N LEU A 324 20.80 18.22 13.27
CA LEU A 324 19.84 17.78 14.31
C LEU A 324 18.60 17.14 13.67
N ALA A 325 18.11 17.71 12.57
CA ALA A 325 17.00 17.12 11.81
C ALA A 325 17.37 15.71 11.29
N ARG A 326 18.58 15.51 10.76
CA ARG A 326 19.07 14.18 10.33
C ARG A 326 19.09 13.17 11.48
N ARG A 327 19.55 13.58 12.68
CA ARG A 327 19.50 12.71 13.87
C ARG A 327 18.06 12.35 14.24
N LEU A 328 17.14 13.32 14.22
CA LEU A 328 15.72 13.10 14.52
C LEU A 328 15.10 12.13 13.51
N ILE A 329 15.38 12.30 12.22
CA ILE A 329 14.94 11.40 11.14
C ILE A 329 15.51 9.99 11.37
N ALA A 330 16.80 9.85 11.64
CA ALA A 330 17.41 8.56 11.91
C ALA A 330 16.77 7.85 13.10
N ILE A 331 16.49 8.56 14.21
CA ILE A 331 15.79 8.02 15.38
C ILE A 331 14.39 7.51 15.01
N ARG A 332 13.64 8.25 14.21
CA ARG A 332 12.29 7.81 13.79
C ARG A 332 12.34 6.49 13.04
N PHE A 333 13.24 6.35 12.10
CA PHE A 333 13.34 5.14 11.26
C PHE A 333 14.09 3.99 11.94
N SER A 334 15.00 4.26 12.91
CA SER A 334 15.67 3.23 13.71
C SER A 334 14.78 2.66 14.83
N ARG A 335 13.88 3.47 15.41
CA ARG A 335 12.99 3.03 16.50
C ARG A 335 12.03 1.90 16.12
N THR A 336 11.74 1.68 14.85
CA THR A 336 11.03 0.49 14.41
C THR A 336 11.82 -0.81 14.69
N HIS A 337 13.13 -0.71 14.96
CA HIS A 337 14.02 -1.83 15.36
C HIS A 337 14.32 -1.89 16.86
N TRP A 338 14.23 -0.77 17.56
CA TRP A 338 14.64 -0.70 18.97
C TRP A 338 13.73 -1.48 19.91
N SER A 339 12.45 -1.63 19.57
CA SER A 339 11.51 -2.40 20.42
C SER A 339 11.82 -3.90 20.46
N SER A 340 12.46 -4.47 19.44
CA SER A 340 12.89 -5.87 19.43
C SER A 340 14.28 -6.05 20.08
N ASN A 341 15.22 -5.12 19.83
CA ASN A 341 16.57 -5.24 20.37
C ASN A 341 16.68 -4.83 21.85
N LEU A 342 15.89 -3.85 22.30
CA LEU A 342 15.87 -3.49 23.73
C LEU A 342 15.27 -4.60 24.60
N ARG A 343 14.22 -5.29 24.13
CA ARG A 343 13.67 -6.44 24.85
C ARG A 343 14.68 -7.58 24.93
N ASN A 344 15.43 -7.82 23.87
CA ASN A 344 16.49 -8.85 23.87
C ASN A 344 17.70 -8.50 24.73
N LEU A 345 18.05 -7.21 24.84
CA LEU A 345 19.09 -6.72 25.75
C LEU A 345 18.63 -6.76 27.21
N LEU A 346 17.41 -6.34 27.50
CA LEU A 346 16.84 -6.41 28.86
C LEU A 346 16.60 -7.87 29.29
N ALA A 347 16.20 -8.76 28.39
CA ALA A 347 16.06 -10.19 28.69
C ALA A 347 17.41 -10.92 28.93
N ARG A 348 18.52 -10.36 28.45
CA ARG A 348 19.86 -10.86 28.76
C ARG A 348 20.41 -10.34 30.09
N SER A 349 20.01 -9.14 30.53
CA SER A 349 20.44 -8.57 31.82
C SER A 349 19.71 -9.15 33.03
N THR A 350 18.62 -9.90 32.85
CA THR A 350 17.87 -10.58 33.94
C THR A 350 18.28 -12.06 34.11
N ARG A 351 19.33 -12.53 33.40
CA ARG A 351 19.89 -13.88 33.50
C ARG A 351 21.36 -13.92 33.93
N SER A 352 21.86 -12.81 34.51
CA SER A 352 23.15 -12.78 35.20
C SER A 352 23.00 -12.64 36.70
#